data_b0017faefec38c21d322ab525b07744d
#
_entry.id   b0017faefec38c21d322ab525b07744d
#
_cell.length_a   1.000
_cell.length_b   1.000
_cell.length_c   1.000
_cell.angle_alpha   90.00
_cell.angle_beta   90.00
_cell.angle_gamma   90.00
#
_symmetry.space_group_name_H-M   'P 1'
#
loop_
_entity.id
_entity.type
_entity.pdbx_description
1 polymer ?
#
loop_
_entity_poly.entity_id
_entity_poly.type
_entity_poly.pdbx_seq_one_letter_code
_entity_poly.pdbx_strand_id
1 'polypeptide(L)'
;MRPDHRKWLVKSGNRNLFAECFVPKSGHSTKLGNVYIFDLATLEHRLARGDMDDPLKKAKEKAAASYNAAADHFDDEPLNFWNLIGKRTVTNLKLQVGAKVLDVGCGTGASALPAAQAVGKNGRVVGVDLAARLLDRARTKAQAANLENVEFRLADMTALNYPDASFDAVVSVFSVFFVPDMEGLVRELWRMVRPGGKLAVTTWGPRIFEPAYSRWLTAVGKERSDLANAFNPWDRITDVVSVRKLLHDGGVKDAEVIAEELFQPLRSPDDWWTIALGSGLRWTIDQMGPETAARVKADNVGWLKEKGVDRVETNAIYAIGMKRS
;
A
#
# COMPACT_ATOMS: atom_id res chain seq x y z
N MET A 1 17.76 5.43 -35.27
CA MET A 1 17.12 6.76 -35.18
C MET A 1 16.70 6.98 -33.74
N ARG A 2 17.21 8.01 -33.06
CA ARG A 2 16.86 8.31 -31.67
C ARG A 2 15.49 9.00 -31.63
N PRO A 3 14.60 8.67 -30.67
CA PRO A 3 13.32 9.36 -30.52
C PRO A 3 13.53 10.80 -30.02
N ASP A 4 12.71 11.69 -30.54
CA ASP A 4 12.74 13.13 -30.20
C ASP A 4 11.92 13.35 -28.90
N HIS A 5 12.61 13.71 -27.83
CA HIS A 5 11.99 14.03 -26.55
C HIS A 5 11.69 15.52 -26.47
N ARG A 6 10.43 15.92 -26.45
CA ARG A 6 10.03 17.31 -26.19
C ARG A 6 9.54 17.45 -24.76
N LYS A 7 10.22 18.30 -23.99
CA LYS A 7 9.80 18.70 -22.64
C LYS A 7 8.95 19.97 -22.75
N TRP A 8 7.77 19.93 -22.16
CA TRP A 8 6.91 21.12 -22.05
C TRP A 8 6.84 21.56 -20.60
N LEU A 9 7.06 22.86 -20.37
CA LEU A 9 6.94 23.49 -19.06
C LEU A 9 5.50 24.01 -18.93
N VAL A 10 4.73 23.47 -18.01
CA VAL A 10 3.41 23.97 -17.67
C VAL A 10 3.50 24.75 -16.37
N LYS A 11 3.24 26.06 -16.42
CA LYS A 11 3.13 26.92 -15.23
C LYS A 11 1.69 26.93 -14.77
N SER A 12 1.42 26.45 -13.56
CA SER A 12 0.14 26.63 -12.87
C SER A 12 0.42 27.30 -11.52
N GLY A 13 0.11 28.57 -11.41
CA GLY A 13 0.40 29.39 -10.24
C GLY A 13 1.91 29.44 -9.95
N ASN A 14 2.32 29.21 -8.70
CA ASN A 14 3.72 29.21 -8.27
C ASN A 14 4.44 27.85 -8.41
N ARG A 15 3.92 26.89 -9.16
CA ARG A 15 4.54 25.54 -9.34
C ARG A 15 4.83 25.26 -10.80
N ASN A 16 6.05 24.75 -11.05
CA ASN A 16 6.44 24.21 -12.35
C ASN A 16 6.11 22.70 -12.39
N LEU A 17 5.28 22.28 -13.34
CA LEU A 17 4.99 20.88 -13.60
C LEU A 17 5.64 20.46 -14.92
N PHE A 18 6.38 19.36 -14.91
CA PHE A 18 6.97 18.79 -16.12
C PHE A 18 6.12 17.61 -16.60
N ALA A 19 5.72 17.64 -17.87
CA ALA A 19 5.10 16.51 -18.55
C ALA A 19 6.01 16.05 -19.69
N GLU A 20 6.36 14.77 -19.73
CA GLU A 20 7.03 14.13 -20.86
C GLU A 20 6.01 13.38 -21.71
N CYS A 21 5.88 13.72 -22.98
CA CYS A 21 5.04 13.00 -23.93
C CYS A 21 5.87 12.39 -25.05
N PHE A 22 5.55 11.15 -25.36
CA PHE A 22 6.07 10.41 -26.52
C PHE A 22 5.22 10.77 -27.75
N VAL A 23 5.82 11.30 -28.80
CA VAL A 23 5.13 11.57 -30.09
C VAL A 23 5.66 10.57 -31.13
N PRO A 24 4.83 9.64 -31.66
CA PRO A 24 5.23 8.79 -32.78
C PRO A 24 5.24 9.56 -34.10
N LYS A 25 6.27 9.37 -34.89
CA LYS A 25 6.45 9.98 -36.21
C LYS A 25 5.68 9.26 -37.34
N SER A 26 4.41 8.91 -37.18
CA SER A 26 3.60 8.48 -38.34
C SER A 26 2.12 8.72 -38.06
N GLY A 27 1.48 9.44 -38.99
CA GLY A 27 0.10 9.90 -38.91
C GLY A 27 -0.95 8.83 -39.19
N HIS A 28 -0.99 7.75 -38.38
CA HIS A 28 -2.10 6.81 -38.35
C HIS A 28 -2.52 6.65 -36.90
N SER A 29 -3.76 7.00 -36.62
CA SER A 29 -4.44 6.84 -35.35
C SER A 29 -4.57 5.36 -35.00
N THR A 30 -3.70 4.86 -34.15
CA THR A 30 -3.89 3.58 -33.44
C THR A 30 -4.20 3.92 -31.98
N LYS A 31 -5.35 3.44 -31.49
CA LYS A 31 -5.74 3.50 -30.08
C LYS A 31 -4.65 2.87 -29.23
N LEU A 32 -3.80 3.68 -28.62
CA LEU A 32 -3.00 3.31 -27.46
C LEU A 32 -3.82 3.70 -26.22
N GLY A 33 -3.98 2.74 -25.33
CA GLY A 33 -4.90 2.80 -24.19
C GLY A 33 -4.91 4.13 -23.44
N ASN A 34 -6.09 4.64 -23.22
CA ASN A 34 -6.53 5.73 -22.34
C ASN A 34 -5.53 6.81 -21.89
N VAL A 35 -4.79 7.39 -22.83
CA VAL A 35 -4.14 8.67 -22.61
C VAL A 35 -5.02 9.72 -23.27
N TYR A 36 -5.82 10.42 -22.47
CA TYR A 36 -6.59 11.57 -22.95
C TYR A 36 -5.64 12.74 -23.15
N ILE A 37 -5.36 13.11 -24.41
CA ILE A 37 -4.74 14.39 -24.73
C ILE A 37 -5.86 15.43 -24.60
N PHE A 38 -5.88 16.16 -23.50
CA PHE A 38 -6.76 17.30 -23.35
C PHE A 38 -6.09 18.55 -23.94
N ASP A 39 -6.83 19.28 -24.76
CA ASP A 39 -6.50 20.66 -25.12
C ASP A 39 -6.40 21.51 -23.84
N LEU A 40 -5.35 22.32 -23.74
CA LEU A 40 -5.07 23.17 -22.57
C LEU A 40 -6.26 24.09 -22.21
N ALA A 41 -6.97 24.60 -23.19
CA ALA A 41 -8.17 25.44 -22.97
C ALA A 41 -9.32 24.62 -22.32
N THR A 42 -9.46 23.35 -22.68
CA THR A 42 -10.44 22.41 -22.08
C THR A 42 -10.00 22.05 -20.66
N LEU A 43 -8.69 21.95 -20.40
CA LEU A 43 -8.14 21.67 -19.07
C LEU A 43 -8.36 22.86 -18.12
N GLU A 44 -8.04 24.09 -18.56
CA GLU A 44 -8.26 25.31 -17.78
C GLU A 44 -9.74 25.55 -17.49
N HIS A 45 -10.62 25.26 -18.44
CA HIS A 45 -12.08 25.44 -18.29
C HIS A 45 -12.70 24.41 -17.33
N ARG A 46 -12.14 23.20 -17.25
CA ARG A 46 -12.52 22.14 -16.29
C ARG A 46 -11.97 22.41 -14.89
N LEU A 47 -10.73 22.94 -14.79
CA LEU A 47 -10.14 23.39 -13.52
C LEU A 47 -10.94 24.54 -12.90
N ALA A 48 -11.38 25.50 -13.72
CA ALA A 48 -12.16 26.65 -13.28
C ALA A 48 -13.58 26.29 -12.80
N ARG A 49 -14.15 25.16 -13.24
CA ARG A 49 -15.49 24.69 -12.87
C ARG A 49 -15.51 23.71 -11.70
N GLY A 50 -14.33 23.30 -11.15
CA GLY A 50 -14.26 22.27 -10.12
C GLY A 50 -14.67 20.87 -10.61
N ASP A 51 -14.75 20.65 -11.92
CA ASP A 51 -15.29 19.46 -12.58
C ASP A 51 -14.23 18.37 -12.82
N MET A 52 -12.98 18.59 -12.34
CA MET A 52 -11.95 17.56 -12.38
C MET A 52 -12.02 16.74 -11.10
N ASP A 53 -12.51 15.55 -11.23
CA ASP A 53 -12.33 14.49 -10.23
C ASP A 53 -10.83 14.39 -9.86
N ASP A 54 -10.50 14.76 -8.64
CA ASP A 54 -9.13 14.65 -8.12
C ASP A 54 -8.70 13.17 -8.16
N PRO A 55 -7.71 12.77 -9.00
CA PRO A 55 -7.29 11.38 -9.10
C PRO A 55 -6.80 10.82 -7.76
N LEU A 56 -6.23 11.67 -6.90
CA LEU A 56 -5.78 11.28 -5.58
C LEU A 56 -6.97 10.99 -4.65
N LYS A 57 -8.02 11.82 -4.72
CA LYS A 57 -9.25 11.60 -3.96
C LYS A 57 -9.90 10.27 -4.36
N LYS A 58 -10.04 10.01 -5.66
CA LYS A 58 -10.58 8.73 -6.16
C LYS A 58 -9.76 7.53 -5.73
N ALA A 59 -8.42 7.62 -5.77
CA ALA A 59 -7.53 6.55 -5.33
C ALA A 59 -7.72 6.25 -3.82
N LYS A 60 -7.84 7.28 -2.98
CA LYS A 60 -8.11 7.15 -1.55
C LYS A 60 -9.48 6.54 -1.28
N GLU A 61 -10.53 7.02 -1.95
CA GLU A 61 -11.89 6.48 -1.84
C GLU A 61 -11.93 5.00 -2.25
N LYS A 62 -11.27 4.64 -3.34
CA LYS A 62 -11.13 3.25 -3.80
C LYS A 62 -10.41 2.39 -2.76
N ALA A 63 -9.29 2.85 -2.23
CA ALA A 63 -8.54 2.13 -1.20
C ALA A 63 -9.39 1.93 0.06
N ALA A 64 -10.02 3.00 0.59
CA ALA A 64 -10.88 2.93 1.75
C ALA A 64 -12.06 1.97 1.54
N ALA A 65 -12.74 2.03 0.38
CA ALA A 65 -13.85 1.14 0.06
C ALA A 65 -13.40 -0.33 -0.01
N SER A 66 -12.27 -0.62 -0.70
CA SER A 66 -11.71 -1.96 -0.82
C SER A 66 -11.40 -2.58 0.53
N TYR A 67 -10.67 -1.85 1.40
CA TYR A 67 -10.26 -2.36 2.70
C TYR A 67 -11.40 -2.40 3.72
N ASN A 68 -12.39 -1.50 3.64
CA ASN A 68 -13.63 -1.64 4.40
C ASN A 68 -14.40 -2.91 4.00
N ALA A 69 -14.47 -3.23 2.71
CA ALA A 69 -15.10 -4.47 2.25
C ALA A 69 -14.29 -5.72 2.64
N ALA A 70 -12.94 -5.63 2.62
CA ALA A 70 -12.06 -6.73 3.00
C ALA A 70 -12.06 -7.02 4.51
N ALA A 71 -12.55 -6.11 5.35
CA ALA A 71 -12.47 -6.19 6.81
C ALA A 71 -13.03 -7.49 7.39
N ASP A 72 -14.05 -8.12 6.77
CA ASP A 72 -14.63 -9.36 7.26
C ASP A 72 -13.67 -10.55 7.20
N HIS A 73 -12.70 -10.51 6.28
CA HIS A 73 -11.72 -11.57 6.03
C HIS A 73 -10.29 -11.19 6.39
N PHE A 74 -10.03 -9.93 6.75
CA PHE A 74 -8.68 -9.38 6.89
C PHE A 74 -7.82 -10.07 7.97
N ASP A 75 -8.47 -10.59 9.02
CA ASP A 75 -7.79 -11.31 10.11
C ASP A 75 -8.00 -12.84 10.03
N ASP A 76 -8.57 -13.35 8.92
CA ASP A 76 -8.72 -14.80 8.73
C ASP A 76 -7.34 -15.47 8.66
N GLU A 77 -7.26 -16.73 9.09
CA GLU A 77 -5.98 -17.43 9.25
C GLU A 77 -5.11 -17.44 7.96
N PRO A 78 -5.67 -17.59 6.74
CA PRO A 78 -4.88 -17.52 5.51
C PRO A 78 -4.22 -16.14 5.26
N LEU A 79 -4.60 -15.11 6.00
CA LEU A 79 -4.01 -13.77 5.94
C LEU A 79 -3.09 -13.46 7.14
N ASN A 80 -2.66 -14.47 7.89
CA ASN A 80 -1.80 -14.25 9.07
C ASN A 80 -0.43 -13.62 8.73
N PHE A 81 -0.04 -13.60 7.47
CA PHE A 81 1.16 -12.88 7.02
C PHE A 81 1.11 -11.37 7.39
N TRP A 82 -0.08 -10.73 7.48
CA TRP A 82 -0.20 -9.36 7.97
C TRP A 82 0.40 -9.22 9.38
N ASN A 83 -0.04 -10.09 10.29
CA ASN A 83 0.41 -10.09 11.69
C ASN A 83 1.89 -10.48 11.80
N LEU A 84 2.34 -11.48 11.04
CA LEU A 84 3.73 -11.93 11.03
C LEU A 84 4.67 -10.79 10.60
N ILE A 85 4.39 -10.16 9.47
CA ILE A 85 5.25 -9.13 8.89
C ILE A 85 5.18 -7.83 9.72
N GLY A 86 3.98 -7.42 10.18
CA GLY A 86 3.82 -6.27 11.06
C GLY A 86 4.60 -6.43 12.37
N LYS A 87 4.49 -7.59 13.03
CA LYS A 87 5.28 -7.92 14.24
C LYS A 87 6.79 -7.93 13.95
N ARG A 88 7.22 -8.48 12.80
CA ARG A 88 8.62 -8.52 12.38
C ARG A 88 9.18 -7.10 12.18
N THR A 89 8.41 -6.21 11.55
CA THR A 89 8.77 -4.79 11.39
C THR A 89 9.04 -4.14 12.75
N VAL A 90 8.15 -4.33 13.72
CA VAL A 90 8.30 -3.77 15.07
C VAL A 90 9.49 -4.37 15.82
N THR A 91 9.72 -5.67 15.68
CA THR A 91 10.88 -6.34 16.28
C THR A 91 12.19 -5.73 15.76
N ASN A 92 12.29 -5.49 14.45
CA ASN A 92 13.47 -4.90 13.83
C ASN A 92 13.70 -3.45 14.27
N LEU A 93 12.65 -2.71 14.64
CA LEU A 93 12.75 -1.35 15.16
C LEU A 93 13.45 -1.27 16.53
N LYS A 94 13.39 -2.33 17.34
CA LYS A 94 13.96 -2.36 18.70
C LYS A 94 13.49 -1.14 19.51
N LEU A 95 12.16 -0.97 19.60
CA LEU A 95 11.53 0.15 20.30
C LEU A 95 11.94 0.19 21.77
N GLN A 96 12.12 1.39 22.31
CA GLN A 96 12.39 1.59 23.73
C GLN A 96 11.08 1.65 24.52
N VAL A 97 11.11 1.16 25.77
CA VAL A 97 9.99 1.32 26.72
C VAL A 97 9.72 2.82 26.92
N GLY A 98 8.46 3.21 26.90
CA GLY A 98 8.05 4.62 27.02
C GLY A 98 8.01 5.39 25.71
N ALA A 99 8.41 4.78 24.57
CA ALA A 99 8.43 5.45 23.28
C ALA A 99 7.04 5.84 22.77
N LYS A 100 6.98 6.95 22.00
CA LYS A 100 5.81 7.39 21.24
C LYS A 100 5.93 6.92 19.80
N VAL A 101 4.96 6.17 19.31
CA VAL A 101 4.97 5.56 17.98
C VAL A 101 3.75 6.03 17.18
N LEU A 102 3.97 6.35 15.91
CA LEU A 102 2.91 6.54 14.91
C LEU A 102 2.94 5.35 13.93
N ASP A 103 1.81 4.69 13.75
CA ASP A 103 1.63 3.62 12.77
C ASP A 103 0.67 4.08 11.67
N VAL A 104 1.18 4.21 10.44
CA VAL A 104 0.49 4.83 9.31
C VAL A 104 0.01 3.76 8.33
N GLY A 105 -1.30 3.71 8.10
CA GLY A 105 -1.96 2.60 7.40
C GLY A 105 -1.97 1.36 8.29
N CYS A 106 -2.37 1.53 9.56
CA CYS A 106 -2.25 0.50 10.60
C CYS A 106 -3.21 -0.70 10.43
N GLY A 107 -4.22 -0.60 9.55
CA GLY A 107 -5.20 -1.66 9.32
C GLY A 107 -5.86 -2.15 10.61
N THR A 108 -5.84 -3.46 10.83
CA THR A 108 -6.36 -4.10 12.07
C THR A 108 -5.32 -4.14 13.20
N GLY A 109 -4.23 -3.35 13.11
CA GLY A 109 -3.24 -3.21 14.16
C GLY A 109 -2.10 -4.21 14.11
N ALA A 110 -1.79 -4.80 12.95
CA ALA A 110 -0.74 -5.81 12.79
C ALA A 110 0.65 -5.34 13.26
N SER A 111 0.95 -4.06 13.16
CA SER A 111 2.14 -3.38 13.69
C SER A 111 1.86 -2.57 14.95
N ALA A 112 0.70 -1.89 15.03
CA ALA A 112 0.34 -1.04 16.17
C ALA A 112 0.24 -1.81 17.50
N LEU A 113 -0.38 -3.00 17.49
CA LEU A 113 -0.52 -3.80 18.70
C LEU A 113 0.82 -4.33 19.23
N PRO A 114 1.69 -4.96 18.40
CA PRO A 114 3.04 -5.30 18.83
C PRO A 114 3.88 -4.10 19.29
N ALA A 115 3.70 -2.93 18.64
CA ALA A 115 4.37 -1.70 19.09
C ALA A 115 3.89 -1.27 20.48
N ALA A 116 2.58 -1.31 20.75
CA ALA A 116 2.01 -0.98 22.06
C ALA A 116 2.52 -1.90 23.15
N GLN A 117 2.66 -3.20 22.87
CA GLN A 117 3.30 -4.16 23.79
C GLN A 117 4.76 -3.83 24.05
N ALA A 118 5.53 -3.52 22.98
CA ALA A 118 6.95 -3.25 23.08
C ALA A 118 7.27 -1.98 23.87
N VAL A 119 6.49 -0.90 23.68
CA VAL A 119 6.71 0.38 24.38
C VAL A 119 6.17 0.36 25.82
N GLY A 120 5.35 -0.63 26.19
CA GLY A 120 4.78 -0.79 27.51
C GLY A 120 3.83 0.34 27.92
N LYS A 121 3.25 0.25 29.10
CA LYS A 121 2.19 1.15 29.59
C LYS A 121 2.57 2.64 29.66
N ASN A 122 3.85 2.95 29.74
CA ASN A 122 4.36 4.33 29.78
C ASN A 122 4.62 4.89 28.37
N GLY A 123 4.58 4.06 27.33
CA GLY A 123 4.65 4.47 25.92
C GLY A 123 3.26 4.76 25.37
N ARG A 124 3.21 5.25 24.14
CA ARG A 124 1.96 5.53 23.42
C ARG A 124 2.09 5.18 21.95
N VAL A 125 1.05 4.55 21.41
CA VAL A 125 0.94 4.27 19.98
C VAL A 125 -0.29 4.96 19.42
N VAL A 126 -0.14 5.61 18.26
CA VAL A 126 -1.25 6.14 17.47
C VAL A 126 -1.27 5.40 16.15
N GLY A 127 -2.31 4.63 15.89
CA GLY A 127 -2.56 3.99 14.61
C GLY A 127 -3.52 4.84 13.77
N VAL A 128 -3.20 5.08 12.52
CA VAL A 128 -4.06 5.82 11.58
C VAL A 128 -4.34 5.00 10.34
N ASP A 129 -5.60 5.04 9.85
CA ASP A 129 -6.01 4.36 8.61
C ASP A 129 -7.23 5.08 8.01
N LEU A 130 -7.51 4.85 6.71
CA LEU A 130 -8.71 5.33 6.01
C LEU A 130 -9.89 4.35 6.08
N ALA A 131 -9.65 3.10 6.45
CA ALA A 131 -10.67 2.05 6.52
C ALA A 131 -11.24 1.94 7.94
N ALA A 132 -12.38 2.59 8.20
CA ALA A 132 -13.02 2.62 9.50
C ALA A 132 -13.28 1.22 10.08
N ARG A 133 -13.74 0.26 9.25
CA ARG A 133 -14.01 -1.11 9.68
C ARG A 133 -12.76 -1.88 10.12
N LEU A 134 -11.59 -1.59 9.51
CA LEU A 134 -10.32 -2.16 10.00
C LEU A 134 -9.95 -1.59 11.36
N LEU A 135 -10.14 -0.27 11.56
CA LEU A 135 -9.89 0.36 12.85
C LEU A 135 -10.81 -0.16 13.96
N ASP A 136 -12.07 -0.49 13.66
CA ASP A 136 -12.96 -1.10 14.64
C ASP A 136 -12.47 -2.49 15.06
N ARG A 137 -11.95 -3.30 14.13
CA ARG A 137 -11.30 -4.57 14.46
C ARG A 137 -10.02 -4.35 15.27
N ALA A 138 -9.22 -3.35 14.93
CA ALA A 138 -8.01 -3.00 15.70
C ALA A 138 -8.34 -2.63 17.15
N ARG A 139 -9.40 -1.83 17.38
CA ARG A 139 -9.90 -1.49 18.73
C ARG A 139 -10.33 -2.74 19.50
N THR A 140 -11.11 -3.61 18.87
CA THR A 140 -11.53 -4.88 19.47
C THR A 140 -10.34 -5.75 19.88
N LYS A 141 -9.32 -5.87 19.00
CA LYS A 141 -8.09 -6.61 19.29
C LYS A 141 -7.29 -5.98 20.42
N ALA A 142 -7.19 -4.65 20.48
CA ALA A 142 -6.51 -3.94 21.56
C ALA A 142 -7.20 -4.17 22.91
N GLN A 143 -8.53 -4.10 22.95
CA GLN A 143 -9.32 -4.40 24.16
C GLN A 143 -9.12 -5.85 24.63
N ALA A 144 -9.19 -6.81 23.71
CA ALA A 144 -8.97 -8.23 24.03
C ALA A 144 -7.56 -8.52 24.57
N ALA A 145 -6.56 -7.71 24.13
CA ALA A 145 -5.18 -7.80 24.59
C ALA A 145 -4.88 -6.90 25.83
N ASN A 146 -5.88 -6.21 26.40
CA ASN A 146 -5.74 -5.26 27.50
C ASN A 146 -4.67 -4.16 27.24
N LEU A 147 -4.60 -3.66 25.99
CA LEU A 147 -3.72 -2.58 25.59
C LEU A 147 -4.43 -1.22 25.66
N GLU A 148 -4.13 -0.46 26.72
CA GLU A 148 -4.72 0.88 26.94
C GLU A 148 -3.84 2.01 26.37
N ASN A 149 -2.63 1.69 25.94
CA ASN A 149 -1.63 2.64 25.44
C ASN A 149 -1.60 2.78 23.92
N VAL A 150 -2.64 2.30 23.22
CA VAL A 150 -2.82 2.44 21.78
C VAL A 150 -4.17 3.08 21.48
N GLU A 151 -4.18 4.05 20.56
CA GLU A 151 -5.41 4.64 20.02
C GLU A 151 -5.44 4.50 18.49
N PHE A 152 -6.65 4.40 17.93
CA PHE A 152 -6.87 4.26 16.48
C PHE A 152 -7.71 5.41 15.97
N ARG A 153 -7.21 6.11 14.94
CA ARG A 153 -7.83 7.32 14.36
C ARG A 153 -8.11 7.13 12.87
N LEU A 154 -9.30 7.49 12.44
CA LEU A 154 -9.63 7.62 11.04
C LEU A 154 -8.92 8.87 10.50
N ALA A 155 -7.88 8.70 9.67
CA ALA A 155 -7.10 9.82 9.16
C ALA A 155 -6.43 9.47 7.83
N ASP A 156 -6.23 10.51 7.01
CA ASP A 156 -5.49 10.44 5.76
C ASP A 156 -3.99 10.61 6.03
N MET A 157 -3.18 9.64 5.61
CA MET A 157 -1.73 9.68 5.77
C MET A 157 -1.04 10.86 5.08
N THR A 158 -1.70 11.49 4.12
CA THR A 158 -1.18 12.68 3.43
C THR A 158 -1.50 14.00 4.12
N ALA A 159 -2.26 13.97 5.24
CA ALA A 159 -2.73 15.16 5.96
C ALA A 159 -2.74 14.96 7.48
N LEU A 160 -1.70 14.31 8.03
CA LEU A 160 -1.65 13.96 9.46
C LEU A 160 -1.43 15.17 10.38
N ASN A 161 -0.82 16.24 9.89
CA ASN A 161 -0.62 17.51 10.58
C ASN A 161 0.07 17.42 11.97
N TYR A 162 0.89 16.40 12.22
CA TYR A 162 1.72 16.35 13.41
C TYR A 162 2.91 17.30 13.30
N PRO A 163 3.34 17.95 14.41
CA PRO A 163 4.56 18.75 14.42
C PRO A 163 5.81 17.94 14.08
N ASP A 164 6.90 18.65 13.74
CA ASP A 164 8.22 18.05 13.57
C ASP A 164 8.64 17.29 14.83
N ALA A 165 9.39 16.21 14.66
CA ALA A 165 10.00 15.48 15.77
C ALA A 165 9.03 15.02 16.87
N SER A 166 7.77 14.69 16.51
CA SER A 166 6.70 14.31 17.44
C SER A 166 6.79 12.88 17.95
N PHE A 167 7.52 11.99 17.24
CA PHE A 167 7.53 10.55 17.52
C PHE A 167 8.94 9.99 17.64
N ASP A 168 9.10 9.02 18.53
CA ASP A 168 10.30 8.19 18.65
C ASP A 168 10.44 7.23 17.48
N ALA A 169 9.32 6.74 16.98
CA ALA A 169 9.28 5.93 15.78
C ALA A 169 8.02 6.21 14.95
N VAL A 170 8.18 6.13 13.62
CA VAL A 170 7.08 6.12 12.66
C VAL A 170 7.15 4.82 11.87
N VAL A 171 6.01 4.16 11.70
CA VAL A 171 5.88 2.85 11.03
C VAL A 171 4.91 2.97 9.88
N SER A 172 5.22 2.36 8.75
CA SER A 172 4.33 2.19 7.59
C SER A 172 4.53 0.79 7.03
N VAL A 173 3.55 -0.10 7.24
CA VAL A 173 3.59 -1.49 6.76
C VAL A 173 2.56 -1.64 5.66
N PHE A 174 3.00 -1.97 4.44
CA PHE A 174 2.17 -2.14 3.25
C PHE A 174 1.24 -0.96 2.94
N SER A 175 1.67 0.27 3.25
CA SER A 175 0.80 1.44 3.07
C SER A 175 1.41 2.57 2.25
N VAL A 176 2.74 2.75 2.23
CA VAL A 176 3.42 3.88 1.56
C VAL A 176 3.10 3.97 0.06
N PHE A 177 2.79 2.88 -0.59
CA PHE A 177 2.53 2.82 -2.03
C PHE A 177 1.09 3.24 -2.45
N PHE A 178 0.20 3.54 -1.51
CA PHE A 178 -1.14 4.02 -1.84
C PHE A 178 -1.21 5.50 -2.23
N VAL A 179 -0.07 6.18 -2.26
CA VAL A 179 0.02 7.57 -2.73
C VAL A 179 0.89 7.67 -3.98
N PRO A 180 0.56 8.56 -4.94
CA PRO A 180 1.38 8.75 -6.14
C PRO A 180 2.78 9.30 -5.84
N ASP A 181 2.89 10.25 -4.89
CA ASP A 181 4.14 10.84 -4.40
C ASP A 181 4.60 10.11 -3.14
N MET A 182 5.17 8.91 -3.32
CA MET A 182 5.70 8.11 -2.21
C MET A 182 6.89 8.80 -1.54
N GLU A 183 7.73 9.45 -2.31
CA GLU A 183 8.91 10.20 -1.84
C GLU A 183 8.50 11.38 -0.94
N GLY A 184 7.44 12.09 -1.34
CA GLY A 184 6.83 13.15 -0.53
C GLY A 184 6.24 12.63 0.77
N LEU A 185 5.54 11.50 0.72
CA LEU A 185 5.04 10.85 1.93
C LEU A 185 6.18 10.42 2.86
N VAL A 186 7.21 9.74 2.35
CA VAL A 186 8.38 9.35 3.16
C VAL A 186 9.02 10.57 3.83
N ARG A 187 9.16 11.70 3.10
CA ARG A 187 9.69 12.96 3.64
C ARG A 187 8.84 13.49 4.78
N GLU A 188 7.51 13.44 4.64
CA GLU A 188 6.58 13.88 5.68
C GLU A 188 6.63 12.97 6.91
N LEU A 189 6.66 11.65 6.74
CA LEU A 189 6.83 10.70 7.83
C LEU A 189 8.19 10.90 8.53
N TRP A 190 9.26 11.13 7.76
CA TRP A 190 10.59 11.39 8.31
C TRP A 190 10.67 12.70 9.10
N ARG A 191 9.94 13.74 8.68
CA ARG A 191 9.83 15.01 9.41
C ARG A 191 9.32 14.79 10.82
N MET A 192 8.33 13.93 10.98
CA MET A 192 7.69 13.61 12.26
C MET A 192 8.59 12.79 13.21
N VAL A 193 9.61 12.11 12.71
CA VAL A 193 10.58 11.38 13.54
C VAL A 193 11.50 12.37 14.24
N ARG A 194 11.68 12.23 15.58
CA ARG A 194 12.63 13.06 16.33
C ARG A 194 14.09 12.67 16.07
N PRO A 195 15.06 13.54 16.38
CA PRO A 195 16.47 13.15 16.45
C PRO A 195 16.67 11.93 17.35
N GLY A 196 17.47 10.94 16.91
CA GLY A 196 17.63 9.64 17.56
C GLY A 196 16.48 8.66 17.37
N GLY A 197 15.37 9.07 16.73
CA GLY A 197 14.23 8.23 16.40
C GLY A 197 14.38 7.45 15.10
N LYS A 198 13.40 6.63 14.76
CA LYS A 198 13.44 5.72 13.60
C LYS A 198 12.19 5.82 12.72
N LEU A 199 12.39 5.65 11.41
CA LEU A 199 11.33 5.36 10.45
C LEU A 199 11.46 3.92 9.97
N ALA A 200 10.37 3.15 10.02
CA ALA A 200 10.28 1.85 9.39
C ALA A 200 9.26 1.88 8.25
N VAL A 201 9.68 1.44 7.07
CA VAL A 201 8.80 1.20 5.92
C VAL A 201 8.94 -0.26 5.54
N THR A 202 7.81 -0.98 5.48
CA THR A 202 7.77 -2.36 5.00
C THR A 202 6.86 -2.45 3.78
N THR A 203 7.36 -3.08 2.73
CA THR A 203 6.64 -3.26 1.47
C THR A 203 6.74 -4.71 1.01
N TRP A 204 5.97 -5.03 -0.04
CA TRP A 204 6.07 -6.32 -0.69
C TRP A 204 7.44 -6.52 -1.35
N GLY A 205 7.96 -7.74 -1.25
CA GLY A 205 9.04 -8.23 -2.10
C GLY A 205 8.51 -8.65 -3.47
N PRO A 206 9.37 -9.22 -4.32
CA PRO A 206 8.97 -9.72 -5.63
C PRO A 206 8.03 -10.92 -5.51
N ARG A 207 7.26 -11.20 -6.58
CA ARG A 207 6.44 -12.41 -6.73
C ARG A 207 5.32 -12.56 -5.68
N ILE A 208 4.72 -11.42 -5.27
CA ILE A 208 3.60 -11.44 -4.31
C ILE A 208 2.52 -12.44 -4.75
N PHE A 209 2.13 -13.31 -3.83
CA PHE A 209 1.10 -14.35 -3.96
C PHE A 209 1.29 -15.33 -5.11
N GLU A 210 2.51 -15.44 -5.69
CA GLU A 210 2.78 -16.46 -6.68
C GLU A 210 2.76 -17.88 -6.05
N PRO A 211 2.32 -18.88 -6.81
CA PRO A 211 1.90 -18.84 -8.23
C PRO A 211 0.40 -18.50 -8.42
N ALA A 212 -0.35 -18.25 -7.35
CA ALA A 212 -1.80 -18.05 -7.41
C ALA A 212 -2.18 -16.72 -8.09
N TYR A 213 -1.36 -15.67 -7.93
CA TYR A 213 -1.64 -14.34 -8.46
C TYR A 213 -1.62 -14.28 -9.99
N SER A 214 -0.63 -14.90 -10.64
CA SER A 214 -0.59 -14.99 -12.10
C SER A 214 -1.80 -15.76 -12.65
N ARG A 215 -2.24 -16.81 -11.95
CA ARG A 215 -3.46 -17.52 -12.34
C ARG A 215 -4.70 -16.65 -12.15
N TRP A 216 -4.77 -15.89 -11.05
CA TRP A 216 -5.83 -14.91 -10.81
C TRP A 216 -5.94 -13.91 -11.96
N LEU A 217 -4.85 -13.25 -12.34
CA LEU A 217 -4.85 -12.29 -13.45
C LEU A 217 -5.33 -12.92 -14.76
N THR A 218 -4.92 -14.16 -15.04
CA THR A 218 -5.36 -14.91 -16.22
C THR A 218 -6.87 -15.16 -16.21
N ALA A 219 -7.42 -15.59 -15.07
CA ALA A 219 -8.84 -15.89 -14.92
C ALA A 219 -9.70 -14.61 -14.99
N VAL A 220 -9.28 -13.54 -14.30
CA VAL A 220 -9.92 -12.21 -14.38
C VAL A 220 -9.90 -11.70 -15.82
N GLY A 221 -8.75 -11.83 -16.52
CA GLY A 221 -8.61 -11.33 -17.89
C GLY A 221 -9.52 -12.01 -18.91
N LYS A 222 -9.86 -13.28 -18.70
CA LYS A 222 -10.83 -14.01 -19.52
C LYS A 222 -12.26 -13.48 -19.36
N GLU A 223 -12.64 -13.13 -18.16
CA GLU A 223 -14.00 -12.71 -17.81
C GLU A 223 -14.18 -11.18 -17.92
N ARG A 224 -13.17 -10.41 -17.49
CA ARG A 224 -13.17 -8.95 -17.38
C ARG A 224 -11.77 -8.40 -17.70
N SER A 225 -11.45 -8.34 -19.01
CA SER A 225 -10.14 -7.84 -19.47
C SER A 225 -9.84 -6.40 -19.02
N ASP A 226 -10.87 -5.59 -18.78
CA ASP A 226 -10.77 -4.24 -18.24
C ASP A 226 -10.23 -4.19 -16.78
N LEU A 227 -10.35 -5.28 -16.03
CA LEU A 227 -9.87 -5.39 -14.64
C LEU A 227 -8.51 -6.09 -14.51
N ALA A 228 -8.05 -6.83 -15.52
CA ALA A 228 -6.85 -7.65 -15.46
C ALA A 228 -5.53 -6.84 -15.56
N ASN A 229 -5.59 -5.64 -16.12
CA ASN A 229 -4.42 -4.79 -16.36
C ASN A 229 -4.27 -3.67 -15.33
N ALA A 230 -4.81 -3.86 -14.14
CA ALA A 230 -4.70 -2.87 -13.08
C ALA A 230 -3.22 -2.72 -12.67
N PHE A 231 -2.69 -1.50 -12.78
CA PHE A 231 -1.40 -1.13 -12.21
C PHE A 231 -1.44 -1.35 -10.69
N ASN A 232 -0.47 -2.10 -10.18
CA ASN A 232 -0.34 -2.29 -8.74
C ASN A 232 0.53 -1.17 -8.15
N PRO A 233 0.05 -0.45 -7.16
CA PRO A 233 0.82 0.66 -6.58
C PRO A 233 2.20 0.24 -6.07
N TRP A 234 2.34 -1.00 -5.58
CA TRP A 234 3.59 -1.53 -5.03
C TRP A 234 4.65 -1.94 -6.05
N ASP A 235 4.31 -2.10 -7.35
CA ASP A 235 5.24 -2.60 -8.39
C ASP A 235 6.51 -1.74 -8.53
N ARG A 236 6.45 -0.47 -8.10
CA ARG A 236 7.60 0.46 -8.11
C ARG A 236 8.65 0.14 -7.03
N ILE A 237 8.32 -0.63 -6.01
CA ILE A 237 9.12 -0.81 -4.79
C ILE A 237 9.11 -2.26 -4.29
N THR A 238 9.40 -3.22 -5.18
CA THR A 238 9.41 -4.66 -4.90
C THR A 238 10.81 -5.25 -4.77
N ASP A 239 11.85 -4.42 -4.73
CA ASP A 239 13.24 -4.85 -4.55
C ASP A 239 14.02 -3.91 -3.62
N VAL A 240 15.15 -4.39 -3.08
CA VAL A 240 15.99 -3.66 -2.12
C VAL A 240 16.50 -2.33 -2.69
N VAL A 241 16.80 -2.27 -4.00
CA VAL A 241 17.38 -1.08 -4.63
C VAL A 241 16.31 0.01 -4.74
N SER A 242 15.12 -0.35 -5.23
CA SER A 242 14.00 0.59 -5.38
C SER A 242 13.50 1.12 -4.03
N VAL A 243 13.44 0.27 -2.99
CA VAL A 243 13.05 0.69 -1.63
C VAL A 243 14.12 1.61 -1.02
N ARG A 244 15.42 1.28 -1.17
CA ARG A 244 16.50 2.17 -0.70
C ARG A 244 16.46 3.52 -1.40
N LYS A 245 16.20 3.53 -2.71
CA LYS A 245 16.06 4.76 -3.49
C LYS A 245 14.87 5.59 -2.99
N LEU A 246 13.71 4.98 -2.78
CA LEU A 246 12.53 5.66 -2.22
C LEU A 246 12.85 6.36 -0.90
N LEU A 247 13.48 5.66 0.04
CA LEU A 247 13.84 6.24 1.34
C LEU A 247 14.85 7.37 1.19
N HIS A 248 15.89 7.17 0.37
CA HIS A 248 16.92 8.19 0.09
C HIS A 248 16.31 9.47 -0.46
N ASP A 249 15.45 9.37 -1.49
CA ASP A 249 14.78 10.50 -2.14
C ASP A 249 13.76 11.19 -1.22
N GLY A 250 13.20 10.42 -0.26
CA GLY A 250 12.40 10.93 0.85
C GLY A 250 13.22 11.54 2.00
N GLY A 251 14.57 11.61 1.87
CA GLY A 251 15.46 12.24 2.86
C GLY A 251 16.05 11.30 3.91
N VAL A 252 15.78 10.01 3.85
CA VAL A 252 16.34 8.97 4.74
C VAL A 252 17.58 8.36 4.09
N LYS A 253 18.75 8.95 4.33
CA LYS A 253 19.98 8.65 3.57
C LYS A 253 20.62 7.30 3.94
N ASP A 254 20.56 6.91 5.21
CA ASP A 254 21.28 5.76 5.77
C ASP A 254 20.28 4.69 6.26
N ALA A 255 19.38 4.22 5.35
CA ALA A 255 18.43 3.16 5.70
C ALA A 255 19.06 1.76 5.56
N GLU A 256 18.91 0.95 6.58
CA GLU A 256 19.11 -0.50 6.48
C GLU A 256 17.91 -1.10 5.73
N VAL A 257 18.15 -1.87 4.67
CA VAL A 257 17.09 -2.47 3.84
C VAL A 257 17.38 -3.97 3.72
N ILE A 258 16.43 -4.78 4.20
CA ILE A 258 16.53 -6.24 4.26
C ILE A 258 15.33 -6.83 3.50
N ALA A 259 15.60 -7.76 2.57
CA ALA A 259 14.57 -8.59 1.95
C ALA A 259 14.44 -9.92 2.69
N GLU A 260 13.22 -10.41 2.83
CA GLU A 260 12.92 -11.70 3.45
C GLU A 260 11.99 -12.50 2.53
N GLU A 261 12.37 -13.75 2.24
CA GLU A 261 11.51 -14.70 1.54
C GLU A 261 10.55 -15.34 2.54
N LEU A 262 9.26 -15.18 2.28
CA LEU A 262 8.20 -15.67 3.13
C LEU A 262 7.13 -16.37 2.29
N PHE A 263 6.46 -17.31 2.92
CA PHE A 263 5.35 -18.05 2.33
C PHE A 263 4.16 -18.09 3.31
N GLN A 264 2.97 -17.95 2.76
CA GLN A 264 1.73 -18.23 3.46
C GLN A 264 1.26 -19.62 3.04
N PRO A 265 1.22 -20.61 3.96
CA PRO A 265 0.64 -21.91 3.66
C PRO A 265 -0.86 -21.80 3.34
N LEU A 266 -1.31 -22.66 2.43
CA LEU A 266 -2.72 -22.86 2.12
C LEU A 266 -3.13 -24.24 2.63
N ARG A 267 -4.08 -24.31 3.58
CA ARG A 267 -4.64 -25.59 4.09
C ARG A 267 -5.54 -26.23 3.04
N SER A 268 -6.12 -25.40 2.20
CA SER A 268 -6.89 -25.80 1.02
C SER A 268 -6.74 -24.76 -0.08
N PRO A 269 -7.01 -25.11 -1.35
CA PRO A 269 -7.05 -24.14 -2.44
C PRO A 269 -8.05 -22.98 -2.24
N ASP A 270 -9.09 -23.16 -1.44
CA ASP A 270 -10.05 -22.11 -1.09
C ASP A 270 -9.45 -21.01 -0.21
N ASP A 271 -8.37 -21.29 0.54
CA ASP A 271 -7.65 -20.28 1.33
C ASP A 271 -7.13 -19.14 0.45
N TRP A 272 -6.78 -19.42 -0.82
CA TRP A 272 -6.44 -18.37 -1.79
C TRP A 272 -7.59 -17.39 -2.01
N TRP A 273 -8.83 -17.90 -2.11
CA TRP A 273 -9.98 -17.02 -2.28
C TRP A 273 -10.22 -16.16 -1.03
N THR A 274 -9.98 -16.70 0.15
CA THR A 274 -10.02 -15.95 1.41
C THR A 274 -8.96 -14.85 1.43
N ILE A 275 -7.73 -15.13 0.96
CA ILE A 275 -6.68 -14.12 0.79
C ILE A 275 -7.15 -13.01 -0.17
N ALA A 276 -7.75 -13.37 -1.29
CA ALA A 276 -8.26 -12.38 -2.24
C ALA A 276 -9.37 -11.50 -1.63
N LEU A 277 -10.28 -12.08 -0.85
CA LEU A 277 -11.36 -11.37 -0.16
C LEU A 277 -10.85 -10.44 0.96
N GLY A 278 -9.78 -10.80 1.66
CA GLY A 278 -9.19 -10.05 2.77
C GLY A 278 -8.01 -9.16 2.37
N SER A 279 -7.81 -8.91 1.08
CA SER A 279 -6.70 -8.10 0.57
C SER A 279 -7.19 -7.01 -0.40
N GLY A 280 -6.25 -6.27 -1.01
CA GLY A 280 -6.54 -5.28 -2.05
C GLY A 280 -7.20 -5.86 -3.32
N LEU A 281 -7.16 -7.19 -3.52
CA LEU A 281 -7.85 -7.87 -4.61
C LEU A 281 -9.39 -7.83 -4.46
N ARG A 282 -9.89 -7.56 -3.26
CA ARG A 282 -11.32 -7.43 -2.96
C ARG A 282 -12.03 -6.47 -3.88
N TRP A 283 -11.41 -5.34 -4.18
CA TRP A 283 -12.00 -4.37 -5.11
C TRP A 283 -12.32 -5.01 -6.47
N THR A 284 -11.40 -5.79 -7.03
CA THR A 284 -11.59 -6.47 -8.30
C THR A 284 -12.74 -7.48 -8.23
N ILE A 285 -12.85 -8.22 -7.12
CA ILE A 285 -13.96 -9.17 -6.89
C ILE A 285 -15.30 -8.43 -6.90
N ASP A 286 -15.39 -7.33 -6.17
CA ASP A 286 -16.64 -6.55 -6.08
C ASP A 286 -17.03 -5.93 -7.43
N GLN A 287 -16.05 -5.56 -8.29
CA GLN A 287 -16.33 -5.04 -9.64
C GLN A 287 -16.79 -6.11 -10.64
N MET A 288 -16.47 -7.38 -10.42
CA MET A 288 -16.89 -8.48 -11.29
C MET A 288 -18.37 -8.85 -11.15
N GLY A 289 -18.94 -8.60 -9.98
CA GLY A 289 -20.26 -9.11 -9.61
C GLY A 289 -20.24 -10.60 -9.26
N PRO A 290 -21.31 -11.11 -8.63
CA PRO A 290 -21.31 -12.43 -7.98
C PRO A 290 -21.10 -13.61 -8.93
N GLU A 291 -21.74 -13.61 -10.08
CA GLU A 291 -21.66 -14.72 -11.04
C GLU A 291 -20.28 -14.83 -11.67
N THR A 292 -19.70 -13.70 -12.10
CA THR A 292 -18.36 -13.69 -12.67
C THR A 292 -17.31 -14.02 -11.62
N ALA A 293 -17.44 -13.49 -10.40
CA ALA A 293 -16.58 -13.82 -9.27
C ALA A 293 -16.60 -15.32 -8.96
N ALA A 294 -17.77 -15.97 -9.02
CA ALA A 294 -17.89 -17.41 -8.83
C ALA A 294 -17.15 -18.22 -9.90
N ARG A 295 -17.22 -17.80 -11.19
CA ARG A 295 -16.46 -18.46 -12.28
C ARG A 295 -14.95 -18.29 -12.10
N VAL A 296 -14.50 -17.07 -11.78
CA VAL A 296 -13.08 -16.78 -11.50
C VAL A 296 -12.58 -17.58 -10.29
N LYS A 297 -13.38 -17.67 -9.21
CA LYS A 297 -13.07 -18.53 -8.06
C LYS A 297 -12.89 -19.99 -8.49
N ALA A 298 -13.86 -20.54 -9.21
CA ALA A 298 -13.83 -21.94 -9.64
C ALA A 298 -12.60 -22.25 -10.52
N ASP A 299 -12.26 -21.36 -11.47
CA ASP A 299 -11.07 -21.50 -12.32
C ASP A 299 -9.79 -21.48 -11.47
N ASN A 300 -9.66 -20.54 -10.52
CA ASN A 300 -8.47 -20.42 -9.66
C ASN A 300 -8.31 -21.62 -8.71
N VAL A 301 -9.35 -21.92 -7.94
CA VAL A 301 -9.34 -23.02 -6.95
C VAL A 301 -9.10 -24.36 -7.66
N GLY A 302 -9.75 -24.57 -8.82
CA GLY A 302 -9.56 -25.76 -9.64
C GLY A 302 -8.10 -25.92 -10.11
N TRP A 303 -7.49 -24.83 -10.59
CA TRP A 303 -6.10 -24.85 -11.05
C TRP A 303 -5.11 -25.09 -9.90
N LEU A 304 -5.31 -24.41 -8.75
CA LEU A 304 -4.46 -24.62 -7.57
C LEU A 304 -4.53 -26.07 -7.08
N LYS A 305 -5.72 -26.67 -7.10
CA LYS A 305 -5.93 -28.08 -6.75
C LYS A 305 -5.22 -29.01 -7.74
N GLU A 306 -5.37 -28.78 -9.06
CA GLU A 306 -4.73 -29.58 -10.11
C GLU A 306 -3.19 -29.53 -9.99
N LYS A 307 -2.63 -28.36 -9.67
CA LYS A 307 -1.18 -28.16 -9.58
C LYS A 307 -0.62 -28.50 -8.19
N GLY A 308 -1.44 -28.87 -7.22
CA GLY A 308 -0.99 -29.20 -5.87
C GLY A 308 -0.34 -28.00 -5.15
N VAL A 309 -0.84 -26.77 -5.40
CA VAL A 309 -0.30 -25.56 -4.77
C VAL A 309 -0.74 -25.54 -3.31
N ASP A 310 0.22 -25.58 -2.40
CA ASP A 310 0.03 -25.62 -0.94
C ASP A 310 0.47 -24.34 -0.21
N ARG A 311 0.97 -23.35 -0.93
CA ARG A 311 1.42 -22.05 -0.39
C ARG A 311 1.49 -20.99 -1.45
N VAL A 312 1.51 -19.72 -1.02
CA VAL A 312 1.77 -18.55 -1.86
C VAL A 312 2.93 -17.73 -1.28
N GLU A 313 3.67 -17.05 -2.14
CA GLU A 313 4.76 -16.18 -1.72
C GLU A 313 4.21 -14.90 -1.07
N THR A 314 4.79 -14.53 0.09
CA THR A 314 4.47 -13.31 0.82
C THR A 314 5.75 -12.53 1.17
N ASN A 315 6.69 -12.53 0.24
CA ASN A 315 8.00 -11.89 0.37
C ASN A 315 7.85 -10.44 0.81
N ALA A 316 8.72 -10.00 1.72
CA ALA A 316 8.68 -8.66 2.29
C ALA A 316 10.04 -7.98 2.25
N ILE A 317 10.04 -6.65 2.18
CA ILE A 317 11.23 -5.81 2.28
C ILE A 317 11.03 -4.86 3.44
N TYR A 318 11.95 -4.91 4.41
CA TYR A 318 11.99 -4.07 5.58
C TYR A 318 13.04 -3.00 5.40
N ALA A 319 12.68 -1.74 5.58
CA ALA A 319 13.60 -0.63 5.50
C ALA A 319 13.50 0.21 6.77
N ILE A 320 14.64 0.43 7.44
CA ILE A 320 14.69 1.17 8.70
C ILE A 320 15.76 2.24 8.61
N GLY A 321 15.34 3.51 8.76
CA GLY A 321 16.22 4.65 8.90
C GLY A 321 16.26 5.16 10.33
N MET A 322 17.44 5.54 10.82
CA MET A 322 17.64 6.20 12.10
C MET A 322 18.02 7.67 11.88
N LYS A 323 17.27 8.58 12.49
CA LYS A 323 17.54 10.02 12.41
C LYS A 323 18.69 10.37 13.33
N ARG A 324 19.77 10.93 12.76
CA ARG A 324 20.93 11.37 13.57
C ARG A 324 20.51 12.46 14.55
N SER A 325 21.14 12.46 15.72
CA SER A 325 20.96 13.49 16.76
C SER A 325 21.49 14.83 16.31
#